data_cfef07f717f5564f35b5a73dd74ab504
#
_entry.id   cfef07f717f5564f35b5a73dd74ab504
#
_cell.length_a   1.000
_cell.length_b   1.000
_cell.length_c   1.000
_cell.angle_alpha   90.00
_cell.angle_beta   90.00
_cell.angle_gamma   90.00
#
_symmetry.space_group_name_H-M   'P 1'
#
loop_
_entity.id
_entity.type
_entity.pdbx_description
1 polymer ?
#
loop_
_entity_poly.entity_id
_entity_poly.type
_entity_poly.pdbx_seq_one_letter_code
_entity_poly.pdbx_strand_id
1 'polypeptide(L)'
;VYGAAPLFFSEHSDGGGFNRYFEIYNPTSDTVLLDDYAWARVGGNPTTVGVYETWNLFAPGAVILPHDVYVVAHTNADGFILNQANMISQLLSNGDDGLALVFGDEPATPTHPDSGLYTILDWVGNWNGDPGSGWDVAGVSEGTANHTLVRKCDVMMGDTSWTNSAG
;
A
#
# COMPACT_ATOMS: atom_id res chain seq x y z
N VAL A 1 6.53 -21.22 11.38
CA VAL A 1 5.98 -19.94 10.91
C VAL A 1 6.96 -19.44 9.86
N TYR A 2 6.56 -19.44 8.59
CA TYR A 2 7.35 -18.81 7.53
C TYR A 2 7.31 -17.30 7.80
N GLY A 3 8.44 -16.63 7.79
CA GLY A 3 8.50 -15.17 7.88
C GLY A 3 7.85 -14.54 6.65
N ALA A 4 7.42 -13.27 6.76
CA ALA A 4 6.88 -12.51 5.62
C ALA A 4 7.87 -12.49 4.45
N ALA A 5 7.38 -12.69 3.22
CA ALA A 5 8.16 -12.37 2.04
C ALA A 5 8.37 -10.85 1.94
N PRO A 6 9.46 -10.36 1.37
CA PRO A 6 9.80 -8.94 1.31
C PRO A 6 8.99 -8.21 0.20
N LEU A 7 7.66 -8.40 0.20
CA LEU A 7 6.75 -7.69 -0.71
C LEU A 7 6.79 -6.19 -0.41
N PHE A 8 6.63 -5.36 -1.44
CA PHE A 8 6.58 -3.91 -1.29
C PHE A 8 5.74 -3.23 -2.38
N PHE A 9 5.35 -1.98 -2.15
CA PHE A 9 4.68 -1.17 -3.15
C PHE A 9 5.67 -0.76 -4.24
N SER A 10 5.50 -1.26 -5.46
CA SER A 10 6.30 -0.88 -6.63
C SER A 10 5.78 0.37 -7.32
N GLU A 11 4.45 0.56 -7.33
CA GLU A 11 3.81 1.76 -7.86
C GLU A 11 2.67 2.25 -6.97
N HIS A 12 2.44 3.55 -6.98
CA HIS A 12 1.26 4.21 -6.42
C HIS A 12 0.82 5.33 -7.33
N SER A 13 -0.47 5.40 -7.63
CA SER A 13 -1.05 6.44 -8.49
C SER A 13 -2.26 7.10 -7.86
N ASP A 14 -2.22 8.43 -7.79
CA ASP A 14 -3.39 9.29 -7.67
C ASP A 14 -3.58 10.01 -9.00
N GLY A 15 -4.03 9.28 -10.02
CA GLY A 15 -4.29 9.83 -11.35
C GLY A 15 -5.60 10.61 -11.42
N GLY A 16 -5.74 11.41 -12.45
CA GLY A 16 -6.92 12.25 -12.67
C GLY A 16 -8.24 11.46 -12.64
N GLY A 17 -9.26 12.04 -12.03
CA GLY A 17 -10.55 11.39 -11.81
C GLY A 17 -10.45 10.27 -10.76
N PHE A 18 -10.69 9.04 -11.20
CA PHE A 18 -10.59 7.84 -10.36
C PHE A 18 -9.46 6.90 -10.80
N ASN A 19 -8.49 7.37 -11.59
CA ASN A 19 -7.35 6.58 -12.06
C ASN A 19 -6.34 6.37 -10.94
N ARG A 20 -6.78 5.71 -9.88
CA ARG A 20 -6.04 5.44 -8.66
C ARG A 20 -5.77 3.96 -8.54
N TYR A 21 -4.54 3.62 -8.25
CA TYR A 21 -4.13 2.24 -8.01
C TYR A 21 -2.84 2.20 -7.20
N PHE A 22 -2.54 1.05 -6.66
CA PHE A 22 -1.20 0.70 -6.22
C PHE A 22 -0.84 -0.70 -6.73
N GLU A 23 0.44 -0.94 -6.82
CA GLU A 23 1.03 -2.20 -7.25
C GLU A 23 1.94 -2.74 -6.16
N ILE A 24 1.80 -4.04 -5.86
CA ILE A 24 2.65 -4.77 -4.93
C ILE A 24 3.54 -5.70 -5.76
N TYR A 25 4.85 -5.62 -5.57
CA TYR A 25 5.82 -6.45 -6.26
C TYR A 25 6.36 -7.57 -5.37
N ASN A 26 6.53 -8.74 -5.97
CA ASN A 26 7.21 -9.89 -5.36
C ASN A 26 8.66 -9.97 -5.91
N PRO A 27 9.69 -9.55 -5.15
CA PRO A 27 11.07 -9.60 -5.59
C PRO A 27 11.70 -11.00 -5.49
N THR A 28 10.96 -11.99 -4.99
CA THR A 28 11.49 -13.33 -4.73
C THR A 28 11.37 -14.26 -5.94
N SER A 29 12.10 -15.38 -5.90
CA SER A 29 11.98 -16.48 -6.86
C SER A 29 10.84 -17.46 -6.56
N ASP A 30 10.08 -17.23 -5.48
CA ASP A 30 9.00 -18.10 -5.04
C ASP A 30 7.63 -17.41 -5.24
N THR A 31 6.59 -18.21 -5.48
CA THR A 31 5.21 -17.73 -5.44
C THR A 31 4.83 -17.40 -3.99
N VAL A 32 4.30 -16.21 -3.76
CA VAL A 32 3.85 -15.75 -2.44
C VAL A 32 2.32 -15.83 -2.36
N LEU A 33 1.80 -16.59 -1.40
CA LEU A 33 0.39 -16.63 -1.05
C LEU A 33 0.05 -15.42 -0.18
N LEU A 34 -1.06 -14.73 -0.48
CA LEU A 34 -1.45 -13.48 0.18
C LEU A 34 -2.41 -13.66 1.36
N ASP A 35 -2.75 -14.88 1.78
CA ASP A 35 -3.74 -15.14 2.83
C ASP A 35 -3.36 -14.53 4.19
N ASP A 36 -2.05 -14.39 4.48
CA ASP A 36 -1.54 -13.76 5.71
C ASP A 36 -1.16 -12.27 5.50
N TYR A 37 -1.47 -11.70 4.35
CA TYR A 37 -1.18 -10.30 4.03
C TYR A 37 -2.46 -9.49 3.94
N ALA A 38 -2.32 -8.20 4.21
CA ALA A 38 -3.38 -7.22 3.99
C ALA A 38 -2.78 -5.87 3.57
N TRP A 39 -3.62 -4.97 3.10
CA TRP A 39 -3.29 -3.56 3.03
C TRP A 39 -4.20 -2.77 3.97
N ALA A 40 -3.58 -1.97 4.81
CA ALA A 40 -4.27 -1.16 5.80
C ALA A 40 -4.15 0.31 5.43
N ARG A 41 -5.17 1.11 5.73
CA ARG A 41 -5.28 2.47 5.22
C ARG A 41 -5.81 3.45 6.27
N VAL A 42 -5.32 4.68 6.14
CA VAL A 42 -5.90 5.90 6.69
C VAL A 42 -6.24 6.84 5.53
N GLY A 43 -7.41 7.46 5.54
CA GLY A 43 -7.85 8.40 4.50
C GLY A 43 -7.46 9.84 4.82
N GLY A 44 -6.17 10.16 4.79
CA GLY A 44 -5.64 11.49 5.06
C GLY A 44 -5.48 11.76 6.56
N ASN A 45 -6.51 12.26 7.24
CA ASN A 45 -6.43 12.63 8.66
C ASN A 45 -6.92 11.48 9.56
N PRO A 46 -6.03 10.73 10.24
CA PRO A 46 -6.44 9.60 11.05
C PRO A 46 -7.27 10.01 12.25
N THR A 47 -8.36 9.28 12.52
CA THR A 47 -9.19 9.44 13.73
C THR A 47 -8.36 9.21 15.00
N THR A 48 -7.43 8.26 14.94
CA THR A 48 -6.44 8.01 15.99
C THR A 48 -5.06 7.95 15.36
N VAL A 49 -4.19 8.89 15.73
CA VAL A 49 -2.83 8.98 15.18
C VAL A 49 -2.06 7.68 15.38
N GLY A 50 -1.42 7.20 14.31
CA GLY A 50 -0.63 5.98 14.30
C GLY A 50 -1.43 4.67 14.21
N VAL A 51 -2.76 4.75 13.95
CA VAL A 51 -3.64 3.59 13.85
C VAL A 51 -4.39 3.61 12.52
N TYR A 52 -4.47 2.45 11.84
CA TYR A 52 -5.24 2.32 10.61
C TYR A 52 -6.74 2.52 10.84
N GLU A 53 -7.46 2.91 9.80
CA GLU A 53 -8.92 3.04 9.78
C GLU A 53 -9.61 1.87 9.08
N THR A 54 -8.97 1.31 8.05
CA THR A 54 -9.49 0.15 7.32
C THR A 54 -8.41 -0.91 7.15
N TRP A 55 -8.83 -2.18 7.29
CA TRP A 55 -8.02 -3.36 7.03
C TRP A 55 -8.63 -4.13 5.87
N ASN A 56 -7.85 -4.41 4.84
CA ASN A 56 -8.35 -4.95 3.59
C ASN A 56 -7.60 -6.23 3.25
N LEU A 57 -8.28 -7.36 3.31
CA LEU A 57 -7.75 -8.66 2.94
C LEU A 57 -7.75 -8.81 1.41
N PHE A 58 -6.79 -9.54 0.90
CA PHE A 58 -6.81 -10.04 -0.47
C PHE A 58 -7.83 -11.18 -0.63
N ALA A 59 -8.20 -11.53 -1.86
CA ALA A 59 -9.09 -12.67 -2.08
C ALA A 59 -8.43 -13.96 -1.56
N PRO A 60 -9.18 -14.87 -0.93
CA PRO A 60 -8.63 -16.13 -0.44
C PRO A 60 -7.91 -16.90 -1.56
N GLY A 61 -6.69 -17.34 -1.28
CA GLY A 61 -5.84 -18.04 -2.25
C GLY A 61 -5.20 -17.14 -3.31
N ALA A 62 -5.29 -15.81 -3.19
CA ALA A 62 -4.58 -14.89 -4.08
C ALA A 62 -3.07 -15.08 -3.94
N VAL A 63 -2.35 -14.98 -5.06
CA VAL A 63 -0.89 -15.17 -5.10
C VAL A 63 -0.24 -14.08 -5.94
N ILE A 64 1.05 -13.83 -5.67
CA ILE A 64 1.94 -13.10 -6.56
C ILE A 64 3.03 -14.08 -7.03
N LEU A 65 3.15 -14.27 -8.35
CA LEU A 65 4.16 -15.14 -8.94
C LEU A 65 5.57 -14.55 -8.74
N PRO A 66 6.64 -15.35 -8.94
CA PRO A 66 8.01 -14.84 -8.88
C PRO A 66 8.22 -13.65 -9.81
N HIS A 67 8.76 -12.56 -9.28
CA HIS A 67 9.06 -11.33 -10.04
C HIS A 67 7.85 -10.71 -10.77
N ASP A 68 6.66 -10.93 -10.23
CA ASP A 68 5.38 -10.43 -10.74
C ASP A 68 4.75 -9.45 -9.77
N VAL A 69 3.62 -8.87 -10.16
CA VAL A 69 2.91 -7.82 -9.41
C VAL A 69 1.47 -8.20 -9.10
N TYR A 70 0.91 -7.54 -8.09
CA TYR A 70 -0.51 -7.57 -7.75
C TYR A 70 -1.04 -6.15 -7.73
N VAL A 71 -1.98 -5.85 -8.61
CA VAL A 71 -2.55 -4.50 -8.78
C VAL A 71 -3.89 -4.39 -8.06
N VAL A 72 -4.02 -3.38 -7.20
CA VAL A 72 -5.29 -2.95 -6.60
C VAL A 72 -5.69 -1.62 -7.20
N ALA A 73 -6.85 -1.54 -7.85
CA ALA A 73 -7.32 -0.33 -8.53
C ALA A 73 -8.65 0.17 -7.96
N HIS A 74 -8.90 1.49 -8.10
CA HIS A 74 -10.18 2.07 -7.74
C HIS A 74 -11.29 1.55 -8.67
N THR A 75 -12.47 1.26 -8.12
CA THR A 75 -13.59 0.63 -8.86
C THR A 75 -14.08 1.45 -10.07
N ASN A 76 -13.84 2.75 -10.08
CA ASN A 76 -14.22 3.67 -11.16
C ASN A 76 -13.01 4.13 -12.00
N ALA A 77 -11.88 3.45 -11.93
CA ALA A 77 -10.73 3.74 -12.79
C ALA A 77 -11.08 3.45 -14.26
N ASP A 78 -10.31 4.03 -15.18
CA ASP A 78 -10.45 3.76 -16.61
C ASP A 78 -10.27 2.27 -16.92
N GLY A 79 -10.95 1.78 -17.96
CA GLY A 79 -10.92 0.37 -18.35
C GLY A 79 -9.52 -0.17 -18.62
N PHE A 80 -8.58 0.69 -19.02
CA PHE A 80 -7.18 0.31 -19.21
C PHE A 80 -6.53 -0.14 -17.90
N ILE A 81 -6.79 0.56 -16.80
CA ILE A 81 -6.28 0.22 -15.44
C ILE A 81 -7.04 -0.99 -14.90
N LEU A 82 -8.38 -0.98 -15.01
CA LEU A 82 -9.22 -2.08 -14.51
C LEU A 82 -8.90 -3.42 -15.16
N ASN A 83 -8.48 -3.44 -16.44
CA ASN A 83 -8.10 -4.66 -17.14
C ASN A 83 -6.79 -5.28 -16.62
N GLN A 84 -6.00 -4.55 -15.86
CA GLN A 84 -4.76 -5.02 -15.24
C GLN A 84 -4.92 -5.28 -13.74
N ALA A 85 -6.04 -4.87 -13.15
CA ALA A 85 -6.27 -5.02 -11.72
C ALA A 85 -6.59 -6.47 -11.33
N ASN A 86 -5.89 -6.96 -10.32
CA ASN A 86 -6.18 -8.24 -9.66
C ASN A 86 -7.30 -8.08 -8.61
N MET A 87 -7.42 -6.88 -8.04
CA MET A 87 -8.44 -6.51 -7.06
C MET A 87 -8.95 -5.10 -7.35
N ILE A 88 -10.23 -4.86 -7.08
CA ILE A 88 -10.83 -3.53 -7.16
C ILE A 88 -11.33 -3.09 -5.78
N SER A 89 -11.20 -1.80 -5.46
CA SER A 89 -11.62 -1.23 -4.18
C SER A 89 -12.17 0.18 -4.36
N GLN A 90 -13.15 0.55 -3.54
CA GLN A 90 -13.63 1.94 -3.44
C GLN A 90 -12.84 2.78 -2.43
N LEU A 91 -11.89 2.15 -1.71
CA LEU A 91 -11.20 2.77 -0.59
C LEU A 91 -9.92 3.53 -1.00
N LEU A 92 -9.56 3.52 -2.27
CA LEU A 92 -8.47 4.38 -2.79
C LEU A 92 -9.05 5.77 -3.00
N SER A 93 -8.67 6.74 -2.15
CA SER A 93 -9.17 8.11 -2.31
C SER A 93 -8.20 8.99 -3.09
N ASN A 94 -7.60 9.99 -2.51
CA ASN A 94 -6.65 10.89 -3.18
C ASN A 94 -5.22 10.66 -2.64
N GLY A 95 -4.27 11.49 -3.06
CA GLY A 95 -2.87 11.33 -2.72
C GLY A 95 -2.51 11.53 -1.25
N ASP A 96 -3.47 11.90 -0.39
CA ASP A 96 -3.29 12.05 1.05
C ASP A 96 -3.50 10.75 1.85
N ASP A 97 -3.93 9.66 1.20
CA ASP A 97 -4.06 8.36 1.86
C ASP A 97 -2.72 7.89 2.45
N GLY A 98 -2.78 7.34 3.67
CA GLY A 98 -1.68 6.60 4.26
C GLY A 98 -1.92 5.10 4.07
N LEU A 99 -1.15 4.44 3.20
CA LEU A 99 -1.26 3.01 2.90
C LEU A 99 -0.11 2.24 3.53
N ALA A 100 -0.40 1.10 4.15
CA ALA A 100 0.60 0.15 4.61
C ALA A 100 0.34 -1.24 4.02
N LEU A 101 1.38 -1.88 3.51
CA LEU A 101 1.38 -3.31 3.26
C LEU A 101 1.75 -4.01 4.57
N VAL A 102 0.92 -4.93 5.03
CA VAL A 102 1.06 -5.57 6.33
C VAL A 102 1.05 -7.09 6.21
N PHE A 103 1.69 -7.75 7.19
CA PHE A 103 1.71 -9.20 7.36
C PHE A 103 1.27 -9.54 8.79
N GLY A 104 0.30 -10.44 8.93
CA GLY A 104 -0.26 -10.89 10.20
C GLY A 104 -1.79 -10.79 10.24
N ASP A 105 -2.35 -11.04 11.40
CA ASP A 105 -3.79 -11.09 11.62
C ASP A 105 -4.39 -9.69 11.85
N GLU A 106 -5.62 -9.50 11.39
CA GLU A 106 -6.40 -8.31 11.71
C GLU A 106 -6.69 -8.25 13.22
N PRO A 107 -6.27 -7.22 13.93
CA PRO A 107 -6.64 -7.03 15.33
C PRO A 107 -8.15 -6.86 15.52
N ALA A 108 -8.70 -7.37 16.63
CA ALA A 108 -10.14 -7.24 16.96
C ALA A 108 -10.60 -5.76 17.06
N THR A 109 -9.68 -4.86 17.34
CA THR A 109 -9.85 -3.40 17.26
C THR A 109 -8.59 -2.81 16.64
N PRO A 110 -8.71 -1.74 15.81
CA PRO A 110 -7.55 -1.08 15.25
C PRO A 110 -6.52 -0.72 16.32
N THR A 111 -5.26 -1.12 16.11
CA THR A 111 -4.16 -0.91 17.05
C THR A 111 -2.91 -0.44 16.33
N HIS A 112 -1.91 0.02 17.10
CA HIS A 112 -0.59 0.32 16.60
C HIS A 112 0.14 -0.95 16.15
N PRO A 113 1.05 -0.87 15.15
CA PRO A 113 1.80 -2.03 14.65
C PRO A 113 2.72 -2.64 15.71
N ASP A 114 3.20 -1.87 16.67
CA ASP A 114 4.03 -2.33 17.79
C ASP A 114 3.30 -3.19 18.83
N SER A 115 1.99 -3.40 18.65
CA SER A 115 1.20 -4.36 19.45
C SER A 115 1.63 -5.82 19.29
N GLY A 116 2.41 -6.14 18.23
CA GLY A 116 2.90 -7.48 17.94
C GLY A 116 1.90 -8.40 17.23
N LEU A 117 0.73 -7.89 16.83
CA LEU A 117 -0.30 -8.67 16.11
C LEU A 117 -0.06 -8.70 14.59
N TYR A 118 0.55 -7.68 14.06
CA TYR A 118 0.94 -7.58 12.65
C TYR A 118 2.23 -6.79 12.49
N THR A 119 2.84 -6.90 11.32
CA THR A 119 4.06 -6.19 10.96
C THR A 119 3.82 -5.39 9.70
N ILE A 120 4.23 -4.12 9.70
CA ILE A 120 4.26 -3.30 8.48
C ILE A 120 5.49 -3.70 7.66
N LEU A 121 5.29 -3.94 6.37
CA LEU A 121 6.34 -4.28 5.42
C LEU A 121 6.78 -3.07 4.61
N ASP A 122 5.84 -2.21 4.21
CA ASP A 122 6.09 -1.03 3.40
C ASP A 122 4.99 0.02 3.57
N TRP A 123 5.31 1.26 3.21
CA TRP A 123 4.44 2.42 3.28
C TRP A 123 4.31 3.15 1.94
N VAL A 124 3.09 3.73 1.74
CA VAL A 124 2.90 4.98 0.99
C VAL A 124 2.30 5.98 1.98
N GLY A 125 3.01 7.06 2.28
CA GLY A 125 2.67 7.91 3.41
C GLY A 125 2.88 7.23 4.76
N ASN A 126 2.05 7.58 5.73
CA ASN A 126 2.00 6.93 7.05
C ASN A 126 0.65 7.20 7.74
N TRP A 127 0.52 6.87 9.03
CA TRP A 127 -0.70 7.11 9.81
C TRP A 127 -0.51 8.16 10.93
N ASN A 128 0.53 9.00 10.83
CA ASN A 128 0.96 9.88 11.92
C ASN A 128 0.44 11.32 11.81
N GLY A 129 -0.58 11.57 11.03
CA GLY A 129 -1.20 12.87 10.89
C GLY A 129 -1.76 13.13 9.49
N ASP A 130 -2.22 14.35 9.30
CA ASP A 130 -2.79 14.83 8.05
C ASP A 130 -1.67 15.45 7.19
N PRO A 131 -1.36 14.90 6.00
CA PRO A 131 -0.37 15.48 5.10
C PRO A 131 -0.90 16.68 4.29
N GLY A 132 -2.17 17.04 4.45
CA GLY A 132 -2.84 18.01 3.59
C GLY A 132 -3.37 17.37 2.31
N SER A 133 -2.90 17.79 1.13
CA SER A 133 -3.34 17.24 -0.16
C SER A 133 -2.56 15.99 -0.56
N GLY A 134 -1.38 15.78 0.01
CA GLY A 134 -0.51 14.64 -0.31
C GLY A 134 0.78 14.64 0.50
N TRP A 135 1.50 13.54 0.43
CA TRP A 135 2.79 13.36 1.09
C TRP A 135 3.93 13.89 0.24
N ASP A 136 4.94 14.46 0.88
CA ASP A 136 6.15 14.89 0.19
C ASP A 136 6.96 13.70 -0.31
N VAL A 137 7.54 13.80 -1.52
CA VAL A 137 8.36 12.76 -2.16
C VAL A 137 9.58 13.39 -2.80
N ALA A 138 10.79 12.97 -2.42
CA ALA A 138 12.06 13.38 -3.02
C ALA A 138 12.21 14.91 -3.14
N GLY A 139 11.74 15.66 -2.13
CA GLY A 139 11.77 17.12 -2.13
C GLY A 139 10.67 17.81 -2.93
N VAL A 140 9.73 17.03 -3.51
CA VAL A 140 8.52 17.57 -4.15
C VAL A 140 7.40 17.58 -3.11
N SER A 141 6.90 18.78 -2.80
CA SER A 141 5.75 18.92 -1.89
C SER A 141 4.51 18.29 -2.51
N GLU A 142 3.73 17.58 -1.67
CA GLU A 142 2.52 16.88 -2.09
C GLU A 142 2.76 15.89 -3.26
N GLY A 143 3.95 15.29 -3.35
CA GLY A 143 4.38 14.46 -4.47
C GLY A 143 3.54 13.19 -4.71
N THR A 144 2.72 12.78 -3.76
CA THR A 144 1.75 11.68 -3.95
C THR A 144 0.44 12.13 -4.60
N ALA A 145 0.10 13.44 -4.55
CA ALA A 145 -1.13 13.98 -5.10
C ALA A 145 -1.02 14.22 -6.61
N ASN A 146 -1.96 13.72 -7.39
CA ASN A 146 -2.01 13.87 -8.85
C ASN A 146 -0.77 13.34 -9.60
N HIS A 147 -0.06 12.40 -9.00
CA HIS A 147 1.15 11.78 -9.58
C HIS A 147 1.06 10.26 -9.58
N THR A 148 1.85 9.65 -10.44
CA THR A 148 2.20 8.23 -10.34
C THR A 148 3.63 8.13 -9.85
N LEU A 149 3.83 7.42 -8.76
CA LEU A 149 5.14 7.12 -8.18
C LEU A 149 5.54 5.72 -8.59
N VAL A 150 6.79 5.57 -9.00
CA VAL A 150 7.40 4.28 -9.33
C VAL A 150 8.65 4.09 -8.48
N ARG A 151 8.76 2.97 -7.80
CA ARG A 151 9.97 2.62 -7.04
C ARG A 151 11.17 2.54 -7.96
N LYS A 152 12.34 2.96 -7.47
CA LYS A 152 13.60 2.77 -8.18
C LYS A 152 13.86 1.28 -8.41
N CYS A 153 14.43 0.94 -9.56
CA CYS A 153 14.63 -0.44 -9.99
C CYS A 153 15.62 -1.25 -9.13
N ASP A 154 16.38 -0.59 -8.26
CA ASP A 154 17.32 -1.21 -7.32
C ASP A 154 16.71 -1.51 -5.94
N VAL A 155 15.45 -1.12 -5.71
CA VAL A 155 14.70 -1.44 -4.49
C VAL A 155 14.24 -2.90 -4.55
N MET A 156 14.59 -3.67 -3.52
CA MET A 156 14.29 -5.12 -3.42
C MET A 156 13.47 -5.49 -2.19
N MET A 157 13.06 -4.50 -1.40
CA MET A 157 12.21 -4.68 -0.21
C MET A 157 11.56 -3.36 0.18
N GLY A 158 10.48 -3.43 0.93
CA GLY A 158 9.82 -2.26 1.51
C GLY A 158 10.63 -1.60 2.63
N ASP A 159 10.21 -0.41 3.01
CA ASP A 159 10.77 0.34 4.13
C ASP A 159 9.63 0.72 5.09
N THR A 160 9.86 0.50 6.37
CA THR A 160 8.89 0.83 7.43
C THR A 160 8.94 2.30 7.85
N SER A 161 9.75 3.11 7.19
CA SER A 161 9.85 4.56 7.34
C SER A 161 9.50 5.27 6.03
N TRP A 162 8.39 5.99 6.01
CA TRP A 162 8.04 6.80 4.84
C TRP A 162 9.13 7.80 4.46
N THR A 163 9.74 8.46 5.45
CA THR A 163 10.81 9.43 5.20
C THR A 163 11.99 8.83 4.43
N ASN A 164 12.37 7.58 4.73
CA ASN A 164 13.44 6.90 3.99
C ASN A 164 12.96 6.46 2.60
N SER A 165 11.74 5.93 2.55
CA SER A 165 11.11 5.36 1.36
C SER A 165 10.78 6.43 0.31
N ALA A 166 10.42 7.63 0.74
CA ALA A 166 10.07 8.75 -0.13
C ALA A 166 11.28 9.52 -0.71
N GLY A 167 12.48 9.38 -0.16
CA GLY A 167 13.73 9.99 -0.65
C GLY A 167 14.08 11.31 0.00
#